data_3e658a43f5db9350d75085c55546a8b4
#
_entry.id   3e658a43f5db9350d75085c55546a8b4
#
_cell.length_a   1.000
_cell.length_b   1.000
_cell.length_c   1.000
_cell.angle_alpha   90.00
_cell.angle_beta   90.00
_cell.angle_gamma   90.00
#
_symmetry.space_group_name_H-M   'P 1'
#
loop_
_entity.id
_entity.type
_entity.pdbx_description
1 polymer ?
#
loop_
_entity_poly.entity_id
_entity_poly.type
_entity_poly.pdbx_seq_one_letter_code
_entity_poly.pdbx_strand_id
1 'polypeptide(L)'
;TKSRSNYAIKNNQVALSDSQIKKNLDTKIITTRQDSQKAATAKYKAAAESSKYTLTSPYVKVNPYGTSPLSALVTFKTSNNVKVTYTVVGKTAKTSITNTVKGGYTTSHQVPVVGLYADTTNTVKITATTKAGKTQTKTLKLKTSALPKYIKNATITTKNVDKTKMAIGKNKLTVINRTTKQPFAIDADGAVRWYDTNYSQHTIEQWSNGHIMILSKKNQNSDVYNDLIETDYLGRVYKEYGFANKTSSTDGGVETTVIHHDLVELPNHNFLATVSDGSKYKEDTL
;
A
#
# COMPACT_ATOMS: atom_id res chain seq x y z
N THR A 1 -14.35 9.58 26.50
CA THR A 1 -13.31 8.52 26.68
C THR A 1 -13.56 7.85 28.03
N LYS A 2 -14.24 6.70 28.04
CA LYS A 2 -14.32 5.88 29.24
C LYS A 2 -12.93 5.32 29.50
N SER A 3 -12.43 5.59 30.71
CA SER A 3 -11.11 5.10 31.16
C SER A 3 -11.01 3.58 31.00
N ARG A 4 -9.91 3.08 30.45
CA ARG A 4 -9.57 1.65 30.36
C ARG A 4 -9.72 0.90 31.70
N SER A 5 -9.62 1.60 32.81
CA SER A 5 -9.79 1.04 34.15
C SER A 5 -11.15 0.38 34.40
N ASN A 6 -12.20 0.77 33.66
CA ASN A 6 -13.54 0.23 33.86
C ASN A 6 -13.80 -1.13 33.21
N TYR A 7 -12.96 -1.54 32.25
CA TYR A 7 -13.09 -2.87 31.60
C TYR A 7 -12.31 -3.99 32.31
N ALA A 8 -11.22 -3.65 32.99
CA ALA A 8 -10.33 -4.61 33.61
C ALA A 8 -10.85 -5.19 34.94
N ILE A 9 -11.74 -4.48 35.63
CA ILE A 9 -12.21 -4.85 36.98
C ILE A 9 -13.13 -6.07 36.94
N LYS A 10 -13.77 -6.37 35.82
CA LYS A 10 -14.70 -7.51 35.70
C LYS A 10 -14.06 -8.89 35.68
N ASN A 11 -12.76 -8.99 35.39
CA ASN A 11 -12.09 -10.29 35.19
C ASN A 11 -10.82 -10.48 36.03
N ASN A 12 -10.66 -9.78 37.15
CA ASN A 12 -9.41 -9.80 37.95
C ASN A 12 -8.13 -9.47 37.14
N GLN A 13 -8.25 -8.80 36.02
CA GLN A 13 -7.12 -8.32 35.22
C GLN A 13 -6.81 -6.87 35.57
N VAL A 14 -5.56 -6.61 35.92
CA VAL A 14 -5.07 -5.26 36.17
C VAL A 14 -4.68 -4.64 34.82
N ALA A 15 -5.47 -3.67 34.34
CA ALA A 15 -5.08 -2.89 33.18
C ALA A 15 -3.86 -2.02 33.50
N LEU A 16 -2.89 -1.99 32.60
CA LEU A 16 -1.78 -1.05 32.72
C LEU A 16 -2.30 0.38 32.49
N SER A 17 -1.78 1.32 33.26
CA SER A 17 -2.05 2.74 33.02
C SER A 17 -1.31 3.22 31.76
N ASP A 18 -1.81 4.29 31.14
CA ASP A 18 -1.14 4.92 29.98
C ASP A 18 0.32 5.27 30.29
N SER A 19 0.62 5.67 31.51
CA SER A 19 2.00 5.98 31.94
C SER A 19 2.88 4.74 31.99
N GLN A 20 2.36 3.58 32.38
CA GLN A 20 3.08 2.32 32.35
C GLN A 20 3.32 1.82 30.93
N ILE A 21 2.33 1.95 30.04
CA ILE A 21 2.47 1.62 28.63
C ILE A 21 3.55 2.49 27.98
N LYS A 22 3.51 3.82 28.17
CA LYS A 22 4.53 4.76 27.67
C LYS A 22 5.92 4.50 28.25
N LYS A 23 6.00 3.92 29.44
CA LYS A 23 7.27 3.51 30.04
C LYS A 23 7.87 2.30 29.34
N ASN A 24 7.04 1.40 28.85
CA ASN A 24 7.45 0.14 28.23
C ASN A 24 7.63 0.24 26.72
N LEU A 25 6.87 1.10 26.06
CA LEU A 25 6.87 1.24 24.61
C LEU A 25 7.50 2.55 24.17
N ASP A 26 8.23 2.49 23.08
CA ASP A 26 8.76 3.65 22.35
C ASP A 26 8.25 3.63 20.92
N THR A 27 7.73 4.77 20.45
CA THR A 27 7.26 4.95 19.08
C THR A 27 8.02 6.09 18.45
N LYS A 28 8.65 5.83 17.31
CA LYS A 28 9.46 6.81 16.59
C LYS A 28 8.90 7.01 15.19
N ILE A 29 8.92 8.27 14.73
CA ILE A 29 8.76 8.56 13.31
C ILE A 29 10.09 8.30 12.63
N ILE A 30 10.08 7.50 11.58
CA ILE A 30 11.24 7.11 10.79
C ILE A 30 11.11 7.73 9.40
N THR A 31 12.20 8.28 8.87
CA THR A 31 12.20 8.91 7.54
C THR A 31 13.07 8.19 6.51
N THR A 32 13.73 7.11 6.89
CA THR A 32 14.73 6.42 6.05
C THR A 32 14.17 6.05 4.67
N ARG A 33 12.97 5.44 4.61
CA ARG A 33 12.35 5.08 3.32
C ARG A 33 11.93 6.30 2.53
N GLN A 34 11.34 7.32 3.17
CA GLN A 34 10.96 8.58 2.51
C GLN A 34 12.20 9.30 1.98
N ASP A 35 13.29 9.35 2.74
CA ASP A 35 14.54 10.00 2.33
C ASP A 35 15.15 9.29 1.11
N SER A 36 15.12 7.96 1.06
CA SER A 36 15.58 7.19 -0.09
C SER A 36 14.75 7.44 -1.36
N GLN A 37 13.48 7.83 -1.22
CA GLN A 37 12.55 8.08 -2.32
C GLN A 37 12.48 9.56 -2.73
N LYS A 38 13.10 10.47 -1.97
CA LYS A 38 12.98 11.92 -2.15
C LYS A 38 13.39 12.38 -3.55
N ALA A 39 14.51 11.89 -4.07
CA ALA A 39 15.00 12.24 -5.40
C ALA A 39 14.05 11.75 -6.51
N ALA A 40 13.54 10.51 -6.39
CA ALA A 40 12.55 9.96 -7.34
C ALA A 40 11.26 10.76 -7.33
N THR A 41 10.73 11.09 -6.15
CA THR A 41 9.52 11.92 -6.00
C THR A 41 9.68 13.29 -6.66
N ALA A 42 10.82 13.96 -6.43
CA ALA A 42 11.12 15.25 -7.05
C ALA A 42 11.21 15.14 -8.58
N LYS A 43 11.86 14.09 -9.09
CA LYS A 43 11.97 13.82 -10.54
C LYS A 43 10.60 13.63 -11.18
N TYR A 44 9.72 12.87 -10.57
CA TYR A 44 8.37 12.61 -11.11
C TYR A 44 7.50 13.86 -11.10
N LYS A 45 7.59 14.66 -10.06
CA LYS A 45 6.91 15.96 -9.98
C LYS A 45 7.39 16.89 -11.08
N ALA A 46 8.70 17.03 -11.25
CA ALA A 46 9.30 17.87 -12.31
C ALA A 46 8.89 17.39 -13.71
N ALA A 47 8.84 16.06 -13.94
CA ALA A 47 8.38 15.50 -15.21
C ALA A 47 6.91 15.83 -15.51
N ALA A 48 6.04 15.83 -14.49
CA ALA A 48 4.62 16.17 -14.63
C ALA A 48 4.39 17.66 -14.93
N GLU A 49 5.31 18.53 -14.52
CA GLU A 49 5.25 19.99 -14.72
C GLU A 49 5.99 20.43 -16.00
N SER A 50 6.79 19.56 -16.60
CA SER A 50 7.59 19.87 -17.79
C SER A 50 6.77 19.79 -19.08
N SER A 51 6.86 20.82 -19.93
CA SER A 51 6.27 20.81 -21.28
C SER A 51 6.91 19.78 -22.23
N LYS A 52 8.05 19.19 -21.85
CA LYS A 52 8.71 18.11 -22.60
C LYS A 52 7.83 16.87 -22.69
N TYR A 53 7.03 16.58 -21.65
CA TYR A 53 6.20 15.40 -21.57
C TYR A 53 4.74 15.76 -21.78
N THR A 54 4.14 15.21 -22.83
CA THR A 54 2.75 15.43 -23.21
C THR A 54 1.97 14.12 -23.13
N LEU A 55 0.64 14.15 -23.29
CA LEU A 55 -0.16 12.94 -23.35
C LEU A 55 0.31 12.00 -24.48
N THR A 56 0.73 12.53 -25.63
CA THR A 56 1.21 11.73 -26.77
C THR A 56 2.62 11.18 -26.57
N SER A 57 3.43 11.84 -25.76
CA SER A 57 4.79 11.44 -25.39
C SER A 57 5.05 11.62 -23.90
N PRO A 58 4.40 10.80 -23.04
CA PRO A 58 4.52 10.93 -21.59
C PRO A 58 5.85 10.39 -21.07
N TYR A 59 6.24 10.84 -19.88
CA TYR A 59 7.24 10.14 -19.08
C TYR A 59 6.62 8.92 -18.44
N VAL A 60 7.26 7.76 -18.57
CA VAL A 60 6.76 6.49 -18.03
C VAL A 60 7.84 5.81 -17.20
N LYS A 61 7.47 5.37 -16.01
CA LYS A 61 8.34 4.58 -15.14
C LYS A 61 7.58 3.38 -14.57
N VAL A 62 7.96 2.18 -14.97
CA VAL A 62 7.49 0.93 -14.34
C VAL A 62 8.21 0.76 -13.02
N ASN A 63 7.51 0.29 -11.99
CA ASN A 63 8.04 0.13 -10.64
C ASN A 63 8.70 1.41 -10.10
N PRO A 64 7.97 2.52 -9.99
CA PRO A 64 8.55 3.85 -9.82
C PRO A 64 9.32 4.03 -8.51
N TYR A 65 8.95 3.30 -7.47
CA TYR A 65 9.59 3.37 -6.14
C TYR A 65 10.32 2.07 -5.74
N GLY A 66 10.42 1.11 -6.65
CA GLY A 66 11.21 -0.10 -6.46
C GLY A 66 10.52 -1.24 -5.71
N THR A 67 9.36 -1.02 -5.11
CA THR A 67 8.66 -2.01 -4.25
C THR A 67 7.32 -2.49 -4.80
N SER A 68 6.89 -1.99 -5.95
CA SER A 68 5.62 -2.34 -6.60
C SER A 68 5.82 -2.67 -8.08
N PRO A 69 6.34 -3.85 -8.42
CA PRO A 69 6.78 -4.19 -9.77
C PRO A 69 5.66 -4.29 -10.82
N LEU A 70 4.41 -4.48 -10.39
CA LEU A 70 3.23 -4.52 -11.27
C LEU A 70 2.48 -3.20 -11.29
N SER A 71 3.20 -2.09 -11.11
CA SER A 71 2.69 -0.74 -11.22
C SER A 71 3.57 0.13 -12.12
N ALA A 72 3.02 1.25 -12.56
CA ALA A 72 3.76 2.25 -13.31
C ALA A 72 3.27 3.65 -12.99
N LEU A 73 4.16 4.63 -13.09
CA LEU A 73 3.82 6.04 -13.05
C LEU A 73 3.92 6.59 -14.47
N VAL A 74 2.86 7.26 -14.92
CA VAL A 74 2.79 7.96 -16.20
C VAL A 74 2.60 9.44 -15.92
N THR A 75 3.54 10.28 -16.33
CA THR A 75 3.46 11.73 -16.07
C THR A 75 3.49 12.52 -17.36
N PHE A 76 2.69 13.58 -17.41
CA PHE A 76 2.64 14.48 -18.55
C PHE A 76 1.97 15.80 -18.17
N LYS A 77 2.15 16.79 -19.02
CA LYS A 77 1.50 18.10 -18.92
C LYS A 77 0.52 18.29 -20.09
N THR A 78 -0.57 18.98 -19.84
CA THR A 78 -1.55 19.39 -20.86
C THR A 78 -1.70 20.90 -20.88
N SER A 79 -2.04 21.47 -22.03
CA SER A 79 -2.31 22.91 -22.18
C SER A 79 -3.64 23.33 -21.52
N ASN A 80 -4.62 22.44 -21.54
CA ASN A 80 -5.94 22.66 -20.94
C ASN A 80 -6.11 21.81 -19.69
N ASN A 81 -6.98 22.27 -18.80
CA ASN A 81 -7.41 21.46 -17.65
C ASN A 81 -8.20 20.24 -18.12
N VAL A 82 -7.71 19.06 -17.81
CA VAL A 82 -8.35 17.77 -18.13
C VAL A 82 -8.46 16.89 -16.91
N LYS A 83 -9.46 16.04 -16.90
CA LYS A 83 -9.60 14.92 -15.99
C LYS A 83 -9.02 13.68 -16.66
N VAL A 84 -8.24 12.89 -15.94
CA VAL A 84 -7.53 11.73 -16.49
C VAL A 84 -8.11 10.44 -15.93
N THR A 85 -8.34 9.49 -16.81
CA THR A 85 -8.63 8.10 -16.49
C THR A 85 -7.58 7.18 -17.12
N TYR A 86 -7.34 6.02 -16.52
CA TYR A 86 -6.53 4.99 -17.14
C TYR A 86 -7.25 3.65 -17.12
N THR A 87 -6.95 2.82 -18.10
CA THR A 87 -7.43 1.44 -18.18
C THR A 87 -6.25 0.51 -18.43
N VAL A 88 -6.04 -0.44 -17.53
CA VAL A 88 -5.21 -1.62 -17.80
C VAL A 88 -6.09 -2.66 -18.47
N VAL A 89 -5.80 -2.98 -19.72
CA VAL A 89 -6.61 -3.94 -20.49
C VAL A 89 -6.40 -5.34 -19.91
N GLY A 90 -7.49 -5.96 -19.49
CA GLY A 90 -7.49 -7.32 -18.96
C GLY A 90 -7.40 -8.39 -20.04
N LYS A 91 -7.07 -9.61 -19.63
CA LYS A 91 -7.16 -10.80 -20.51
C LYS A 91 -8.60 -11.08 -20.93
N THR A 92 -9.56 -10.65 -20.11
CA THR A 92 -10.99 -10.61 -20.44
C THR A 92 -11.54 -9.22 -20.16
N ALA A 93 -12.68 -8.86 -20.74
CA ALA A 93 -13.33 -7.57 -20.47
C ALA A 93 -13.63 -7.35 -18.97
N LYS A 94 -13.94 -8.44 -18.25
CA LYS A 94 -14.25 -8.42 -16.80
C LYS A 94 -13.02 -8.16 -15.92
N THR A 95 -11.81 -8.40 -16.43
CA THR A 95 -10.55 -8.23 -15.70
C THR A 95 -9.81 -6.96 -16.10
N SER A 96 -10.37 -6.16 -17.01
CA SER A 96 -9.87 -4.79 -17.24
C SER A 96 -10.07 -3.93 -16.00
N ILE A 97 -9.06 -3.11 -15.69
CA ILE A 97 -9.08 -2.20 -14.53
C ILE A 97 -9.10 -0.77 -15.05
N THR A 98 -10.13 -0.02 -14.69
CA THR A 98 -10.26 1.40 -15.05
C THR A 98 -10.40 2.25 -13.80
N ASN A 99 -9.57 3.27 -13.66
CA ASN A 99 -9.62 4.20 -12.55
C ASN A 99 -9.54 5.64 -13.04
N THR A 100 -10.20 6.54 -12.30
CA THR A 100 -10.06 7.99 -12.47
C THR A 100 -8.97 8.49 -11.52
N VAL A 101 -8.05 9.29 -12.04
CA VAL A 101 -6.99 9.93 -11.26
C VAL A 101 -7.62 10.98 -10.33
N LYS A 102 -7.23 10.96 -9.06
CA LYS A 102 -7.66 11.96 -8.08
C LYS A 102 -7.13 13.36 -8.46
N GLY A 103 -7.82 14.41 -8.04
CA GLY A 103 -7.41 15.80 -8.29
C GLY A 103 -8.26 16.54 -9.33
N GLY A 104 -9.16 15.84 -10.02
CA GLY A 104 -10.11 16.47 -10.94
C GLY A 104 -9.45 17.02 -12.21
N TYR A 105 -9.83 18.23 -12.60
CA TYR A 105 -9.35 18.89 -13.83
C TYR A 105 -8.09 19.71 -13.55
N THR A 106 -6.96 19.28 -14.08
CA THR A 106 -5.65 19.92 -13.90
C THR A 106 -4.87 19.94 -15.20
N THR A 107 -3.69 20.57 -15.20
CA THR A 107 -2.76 20.58 -16.34
C THR A 107 -1.50 19.74 -16.09
N SER A 108 -1.20 19.40 -14.85
CA SER A 108 -0.07 18.56 -14.45
C SER A 108 -0.59 17.22 -13.97
N HIS A 109 -0.08 16.12 -14.52
CA HIS A 109 -0.64 14.80 -14.31
C HIS A 109 0.42 13.79 -13.87
N GLN A 110 0.12 13.11 -12.76
CA GLN A 110 0.81 11.91 -12.30
C GLN A 110 -0.22 10.77 -12.22
N VAL A 111 -0.17 9.85 -13.17
CA VAL A 111 -1.14 8.76 -13.31
C VAL A 111 -0.59 7.50 -12.65
N PRO A 112 -1.16 7.05 -11.52
CA PRO A 112 -0.72 5.87 -10.80
C PRO A 112 -1.35 4.61 -11.41
N VAL A 113 -0.70 4.02 -12.40
CA VAL A 113 -1.17 2.81 -13.06
C VAL A 113 -0.91 1.61 -12.17
N VAL A 114 -1.96 0.97 -11.70
CA VAL A 114 -1.94 -0.23 -10.85
C VAL A 114 -2.70 -1.36 -11.53
N GLY A 115 -2.29 -2.60 -11.30
CA GLY A 115 -2.99 -3.78 -11.79
C GLY A 115 -2.42 -4.34 -13.09
N LEU A 116 -1.12 -4.19 -13.33
CA LEU A 116 -0.44 -4.83 -14.45
C LEU A 116 -0.32 -6.34 -14.24
N TYR A 117 -0.34 -7.11 -15.32
CA TYR A 117 0.05 -8.52 -15.31
C TYR A 117 1.56 -8.66 -15.29
N ALA A 118 2.06 -9.71 -14.63
CA ALA A 118 3.48 -10.07 -14.61
C ALA A 118 3.90 -10.75 -15.91
N ASP A 119 5.20 -10.64 -16.24
CA ASP A 119 5.84 -11.29 -17.39
C ASP A 119 5.08 -11.08 -18.71
N THR A 120 4.61 -9.85 -18.90
CA THR A 120 3.69 -9.52 -19.99
C THR A 120 3.96 -8.10 -20.50
N THR A 121 3.75 -7.89 -21.80
CA THR A 121 3.59 -6.54 -22.35
C THR A 121 2.13 -6.11 -22.20
N ASN A 122 1.87 -5.32 -21.17
CA ASN A 122 0.54 -4.83 -20.86
C ASN A 122 0.12 -3.69 -21.79
N THR A 123 -1.16 -3.66 -22.13
CA THR A 123 -1.79 -2.52 -22.83
C THR A 123 -2.47 -1.62 -21.82
N VAL A 124 -2.04 -0.36 -21.77
CA VAL A 124 -2.61 0.66 -20.87
C VAL A 124 -3.11 1.83 -21.71
N LYS A 125 -4.36 2.22 -21.52
CA LYS A 125 -4.98 3.37 -22.17
C LYS A 125 -5.09 4.51 -21.18
N ILE A 126 -4.52 5.66 -21.51
CA ILE A 126 -4.62 6.91 -20.74
C ILE A 126 -5.55 7.84 -21.48
N THR A 127 -6.65 8.25 -20.87
CA THR A 127 -7.65 9.12 -21.48
C THR A 127 -7.74 10.44 -20.69
N ALA A 128 -7.51 11.54 -21.40
CA ALA A 128 -7.69 12.89 -20.90
C ALA A 128 -9.02 13.45 -21.44
N THR A 129 -9.84 14.01 -20.54
CA THR A 129 -11.17 14.54 -20.86
C THR A 129 -11.28 15.99 -20.38
N THR A 130 -11.59 16.91 -21.30
CA THR A 130 -11.86 18.31 -20.96
C THR A 130 -13.21 18.47 -20.27
N LYS A 131 -13.45 19.62 -19.61
CA LYS A 131 -14.78 19.94 -19.05
C LYS A 131 -15.92 19.92 -20.09
N ALA A 132 -15.59 20.24 -21.35
CA ALA A 132 -16.54 20.18 -22.47
C ALA A 132 -16.78 18.76 -23.02
N GLY A 133 -16.16 17.73 -22.40
CA GLY A 133 -16.34 16.34 -22.80
C GLY A 133 -15.44 15.87 -23.94
N LYS A 134 -14.57 16.72 -24.49
CA LYS A 134 -13.60 16.30 -25.53
C LYS A 134 -12.57 15.38 -24.91
N THR A 135 -12.33 14.23 -25.54
CA THR A 135 -11.42 13.19 -25.08
C THR A 135 -10.23 13.02 -26.02
N GLN A 136 -9.10 12.68 -25.44
CA GLN A 136 -7.91 12.21 -26.17
C GLN A 136 -7.34 11.01 -25.42
N THR A 137 -6.99 9.95 -26.15
CA THR A 137 -6.48 8.70 -25.56
C THR A 137 -5.10 8.38 -26.10
N LYS A 138 -4.17 8.04 -25.21
CA LYS A 138 -2.88 7.46 -25.53
C LYS A 138 -2.85 6.01 -25.10
N THR A 139 -2.47 5.12 -26.00
CA THR A 139 -2.22 3.70 -25.70
C THR A 139 -0.73 3.49 -25.47
N LEU A 140 -0.40 2.88 -24.32
CA LEU A 140 0.96 2.52 -23.92
C LEU A 140 1.12 1.00 -23.88
N LYS A 141 2.34 0.55 -24.17
CA LYS A 141 2.77 -0.86 -24.01
C LYS A 141 3.80 -0.91 -22.88
N LEU A 142 3.44 -1.52 -21.75
CA LEU A 142 4.26 -1.57 -20.56
C LEU A 142 4.68 -3.02 -20.26
N LYS A 143 5.99 -3.27 -20.36
CA LYS A 143 6.56 -4.58 -20.04
C LYS A 143 6.84 -4.69 -18.55
N THR A 144 6.46 -5.81 -17.94
CA THR A 144 6.69 -6.15 -16.55
C THR A 144 7.58 -7.36 -16.42
N SER A 145 8.24 -7.49 -15.27
CA SER A 145 9.04 -8.66 -14.92
C SER A 145 8.17 -9.83 -14.43
N ALA A 146 8.76 -11.02 -14.38
CA ALA A 146 8.14 -12.20 -13.83
C ALA A 146 7.87 -12.06 -12.32
N LEU A 147 6.89 -12.82 -11.82
CA LEU A 147 6.60 -12.91 -10.41
C LEU A 147 7.78 -13.52 -9.63
N PRO A 148 8.03 -13.09 -8.40
CA PRO A 148 8.98 -13.75 -7.54
C PRO A 148 8.57 -15.21 -7.28
N LYS A 149 9.55 -16.08 -7.10
CA LYS A 149 9.35 -17.53 -6.99
C LYS A 149 8.28 -17.94 -5.98
N TYR A 150 8.24 -17.27 -4.83
CA TYR A 150 7.30 -17.62 -3.77
C TYR A 150 5.83 -17.28 -4.11
N ILE A 151 5.56 -16.23 -4.91
CA ILE A 151 4.21 -15.93 -5.42
C ILE A 151 3.88 -16.85 -6.60
N LYS A 152 4.83 -17.06 -7.51
CA LYS A 152 4.66 -17.95 -8.67
C LYS A 152 4.29 -19.37 -8.25
N ASN A 153 4.84 -19.85 -7.15
CA ASN A 153 4.59 -21.20 -6.62
C ASN A 153 3.38 -21.26 -5.68
N ALA A 154 2.73 -20.13 -5.36
CA ALA A 154 1.51 -20.13 -4.58
C ALA A 154 0.37 -20.73 -5.44
N THR A 155 -0.26 -21.78 -4.94
CA THR A 155 -1.43 -22.35 -5.58
C THR A 155 -2.63 -21.46 -5.30
N ILE A 156 -3.09 -20.73 -6.33
CA ILE A 156 -4.27 -19.90 -6.26
C ILE A 156 -5.31 -20.52 -7.19
N THR A 157 -6.40 -20.96 -6.61
CA THR A 157 -7.53 -21.54 -7.36
C THR A 157 -8.79 -20.73 -7.06
N THR A 158 -9.43 -20.22 -8.10
CA THR A 158 -10.75 -19.60 -7.99
C THR A 158 -11.80 -20.61 -8.43
N LYS A 159 -12.67 -21.00 -7.50
CA LYS A 159 -13.80 -21.92 -7.76
C LYS A 159 -15.10 -21.26 -7.34
N ASN A 160 -16.15 -21.48 -8.14
CA ASN A 160 -17.52 -21.07 -7.79
C ASN A 160 -17.63 -19.58 -7.37
N VAL A 161 -16.88 -18.72 -8.04
CA VAL A 161 -16.92 -17.28 -7.76
C VAL A 161 -18.27 -16.73 -8.21
N ASP A 162 -19.14 -16.43 -7.26
CA ASP A 162 -20.36 -15.69 -7.53
C ASP A 162 -20.06 -14.18 -7.62
N LYS A 163 -19.77 -13.75 -8.84
CA LYS A 163 -19.42 -12.36 -9.14
C LYS A 163 -20.57 -11.36 -8.93
N THR A 164 -21.78 -11.86 -8.63
CA THR A 164 -22.95 -11.04 -8.31
C THR A 164 -23.05 -10.75 -6.82
N LYS A 165 -22.59 -11.66 -5.98
CA LYS A 165 -22.65 -11.57 -4.51
C LYS A 165 -21.35 -11.08 -3.88
N MET A 166 -20.21 -11.34 -4.53
CA MET A 166 -18.92 -10.92 -4.04
C MET A 166 -18.49 -9.61 -4.72
N ALA A 167 -17.91 -8.70 -3.97
CA ALA A 167 -17.35 -7.44 -4.50
C ALA A 167 -16.10 -7.65 -5.39
N ILE A 168 -15.89 -8.88 -5.88
CA ILE A 168 -14.84 -9.25 -6.83
C ILE A 168 -15.40 -9.01 -8.24
N GLY A 169 -15.51 -7.77 -8.61
CA GLY A 169 -16.02 -7.38 -9.90
C GLY A 169 -14.99 -6.61 -10.72
N LYS A 170 -15.50 -5.96 -11.74
CA LYS A 170 -14.75 -4.99 -12.52
C LYS A 170 -14.06 -3.98 -11.59
N ASN A 171 -12.79 -3.70 -11.81
CA ASN A 171 -11.95 -2.79 -11.02
C ASN A 171 -11.69 -3.24 -9.56
N LYS A 172 -11.92 -4.49 -9.23
CA LYS A 172 -11.70 -5.02 -7.88
C LYS A 172 -10.59 -6.05 -7.86
N LEU A 173 -9.76 -5.98 -6.82
CA LEU A 173 -8.72 -6.95 -6.53
C LEU A 173 -8.91 -7.50 -5.11
N THR A 174 -8.57 -8.76 -4.92
CA THR A 174 -8.51 -9.37 -3.59
C THR A 174 -7.07 -9.34 -3.11
N VAL A 175 -6.82 -8.64 -2.02
CA VAL A 175 -5.51 -8.61 -1.37
C VAL A 175 -5.33 -9.85 -0.51
N ILE A 176 -4.19 -10.49 -0.67
CA ILE A 176 -3.79 -11.67 0.10
C ILE A 176 -2.54 -11.30 0.90
N ASN A 177 -2.72 -11.22 2.20
CA ASN A 177 -1.64 -11.00 3.15
C ASN A 177 -1.31 -12.33 3.84
N ARG A 178 -0.06 -12.75 3.74
CA ARG A 178 0.42 -13.98 4.38
C ARG A 178 1.46 -13.63 5.41
N THR A 179 1.33 -14.21 6.59
CA THR A 179 2.30 -14.01 7.68
C THR A 179 3.73 -14.22 7.21
N THR A 180 4.57 -13.23 7.46
CA THR A 180 6.01 -13.22 7.14
C THR A 180 6.34 -13.40 5.65
N LYS A 181 5.43 -13.01 4.76
CA LYS A 181 5.61 -13.05 3.31
C LYS A 181 5.22 -11.71 2.69
N GLN A 182 5.59 -11.53 1.45
CA GLN A 182 5.20 -10.37 0.65
C GLN A 182 3.72 -10.47 0.30
N PRO A 183 2.93 -9.40 0.50
CA PRO A 183 1.53 -9.38 0.12
C PRO A 183 1.37 -9.25 -1.39
N PHE A 184 0.25 -9.75 -1.91
CA PHE A 184 -0.10 -9.64 -3.31
C PHE A 184 -1.62 -9.52 -3.49
N ALA A 185 -2.06 -9.13 -4.68
CA ALA A 185 -3.47 -9.03 -5.00
C ALA A 185 -3.78 -9.75 -6.32
N ILE A 186 -4.94 -10.39 -6.36
CA ILE A 186 -5.44 -11.13 -7.51
C ILE A 186 -6.73 -10.54 -8.06
N ASP A 187 -6.97 -10.71 -9.35
CA ASP A 187 -8.26 -10.44 -9.96
C ASP A 187 -9.24 -11.63 -9.80
N ALA A 188 -10.45 -11.49 -10.34
CA ALA A 188 -11.49 -12.50 -10.23
C ALA A 188 -11.15 -13.83 -10.93
N ASP A 189 -10.16 -13.84 -11.82
CA ASP A 189 -9.69 -15.03 -12.51
C ASP A 189 -8.44 -15.65 -11.83
N GLY A 190 -8.01 -15.07 -10.69
CA GLY A 190 -6.86 -15.55 -9.92
C GLY A 190 -5.50 -15.06 -10.43
N ALA A 191 -5.48 -14.18 -11.42
CA ALA A 191 -4.22 -13.61 -11.90
C ALA A 191 -3.69 -12.56 -10.91
N VAL A 192 -2.39 -12.64 -10.61
CA VAL A 192 -1.71 -11.63 -9.77
C VAL A 192 -1.61 -10.33 -10.54
N ARG A 193 -2.13 -9.25 -9.97
CA ARG A 193 -2.20 -7.92 -10.56
C ARG A 193 -1.45 -6.85 -9.75
N TRP A 194 -0.99 -7.19 -8.58
CA TRP A 194 -0.19 -6.33 -7.71
C TRP A 194 0.56 -7.18 -6.70
N TYR A 195 1.74 -6.77 -6.30
CA TYR A 195 2.43 -7.24 -5.10
C TYR A 195 3.41 -6.19 -4.59
N ASP A 196 3.70 -6.27 -3.29
CA ASP A 196 4.73 -5.46 -2.63
C ASP A 196 5.97 -6.33 -2.38
N THR A 197 7.15 -5.82 -2.65
CA THR A 197 8.41 -6.51 -2.34
C THR A 197 8.77 -6.43 -0.86
N ASN A 198 8.13 -5.53 -0.09
CA ASN A 198 8.25 -5.54 1.36
C ASN A 198 7.54 -6.76 1.95
N TYR A 199 8.16 -7.33 2.98
CA TYR A 199 7.49 -8.36 3.77
C TYR A 199 6.42 -7.71 4.65
N SER A 200 5.31 -8.41 4.83
CA SER A 200 4.23 -8.02 5.73
C SER A 200 3.93 -9.11 6.74
N GLN A 201 3.54 -8.73 7.94
CA GLN A 201 3.09 -9.63 8.98
C GLN A 201 1.69 -9.23 9.43
N HIS A 202 0.75 -10.16 9.34
CA HIS A 202 -0.64 -10.08 9.76
C HIS A 202 -1.44 -8.89 9.21
N THR A 203 -0.86 -7.69 9.21
CA THR A 203 -1.61 -6.45 9.04
C THR A 203 -1.35 -5.79 7.71
N ILE A 204 -2.40 -5.60 6.93
CA ILE A 204 -2.48 -4.69 5.81
C ILE A 204 -3.88 -4.06 5.82
N GLU A 205 -3.96 -2.75 5.99
CA GLU A 205 -5.21 -2.02 6.09
C GLU A 205 -5.26 -0.87 5.09
N GLN A 206 -6.44 -0.67 4.50
CA GLN A 206 -6.67 0.44 3.60
C GLN A 206 -7.21 1.64 4.37
N TRP A 207 -6.52 2.77 4.26
CA TRP A 207 -6.93 4.03 4.83
C TRP A 207 -7.98 4.75 3.99
N SER A 208 -8.75 5.62 4.62
CA SER A 208 -9.79 6.44 3.96
C SER A 208 -9.24 7.35 2.86
N ASN A 209 -7.96 7.75 2.95
CA ASN A 209 -7.27 8.53 1.91
C ASN A 209 -6.85 7.69 0.68
N GLY A 210 -7.06 6.38 0.71
CA GLY A 210 -6.67 5.43 -0.35
C GLY A 210 -5.26 4.89 -0.22
N HIS A 211 -4.50 5.26 0.81
CA HIS A 211 -3.24 4.62 1.15
C HIS A 211 -3.47 3.29 1.85
N ILE A 212 -2.42 2.52 1.99
CA ILE A 212 -2.40 1.28 2.77
C ILE A 212 -1.38 1.38 3.90
N MET A 213 -1.72 0.79 5.04
CA MET A 213 -0.81 0.60 6.16
C MET A 213 -0.32 -0.84 6.16
N ILE A 214 0.98 -1.02 6.20
CA ILE A 214 1.64 -2.33 6.16
C ILE A 214 2.54 -2.45 7.38
N LEU A 215 2.35 -3.52 8.16
CA LEU A 215 3.31 -3.88 9.19
C LEU A 215 4.46 -4.65 8.54
N SER A 216 5.62 -4.02 8.48
CA SER A 216 6.81 -4.51 7.83
C SER A 216 8.00 -4.57 8.78
N LYS A 217 9.13 -4.90 8.25
CA LYS A 217 10.40 -4.99 8.97
C LYS A 217 11.42 -3.97 8.43
N LYS A 218 12.36 -3.59 9.25
CA LYS A 218 13.38 -2.57 8.96
C LYS A 218 14.19 -2.89 7.69
N ASN A 219 14.53 -4.17 7.51
CA ASN A 219 15.21 -4.68 6.33
C ASN A 219 14.93 -6.18 6.18
N GLN A 220 15.34 -6.77 5.07
CA GLN A 220 15.06 -8.18 4.78
C GLN A 220 15.74 -9.18 5.73
N ASN A 221 16.81 -8.76 6.41
CA ASN A 221 17.56 -9.61 7.33
C ASN A 221 17.01 -9.55 8.77
N SER A 222 16.08 -8.65 9.06
CA SER A 222 15.42 -8.58 10.37
C SER A 222 14.31 -9.61 10.45
N ASP A 223 14.18 -10.27 11.59
CA ASP A 223 13.03 -11.14 11.90
C ASP A 223 11.93 -10.39 12.67
N VAL A 224 12.18 -9.12 12.99
CA VAL A 224 11.29 -8.27 13.78
C VAL A 224 10.44 -7.37 12.88
N TYR A 225 9.13 -7.40 13.06
CA TYR A 225 8.14 -6.61 12.33
C TYR A 225 7.63 -5.46 13.21
N ASN A 226 8.39 -4.37 13.24
CA ASN A 226 8.09 -3.20 14.07
C ASN A 226 8.02 -1.89 13.25
N ASP A 227 8.08 -1.97 11.93
CA ASP A 227 7.97 -0.81 11.05
C ASP A 227 6.58 -0.77 10.42
N LEU A 228 5.75 0.16 10.88
CA LEU A 228 4.43 0.40 10.29
C LEU A 228 4.55 1.48 9.21
N ILE A 229 4.24 1.13 7.97
CA ILE A 229 4.46 1.96 6.79
C ILE A 229 3.14 2.38 6.20
N GLU A 230 2.91 3.69 6.04
CA GLU A 230 1.86 4.24 5.19
C GLU A 230 2.40 4.42 3.78
N THR A 231 1.86 3.70 2.83
CA THR A 231 2.29 3.70 1.42
C THR A 231 1.09 3.74 0.47
N ASP A 232 1.32 4.15 -0.78
CA ASP A 232 0.36 3.93 -1.85
C ASP A 232 0.67 2.62 -2.60
N TYR A 233 -0.15 2.27 -3.60
CA TYR A 233 0.03 1.06 -4.39
C TYR A 233 1.20 1.12 -5.39
N LEU A 234 1.82 2.29 -5.57
CA LEU A 234 3.06 2.44 -6.32
C LEU A 234 4.30 2.16 -5.47
N GLY A 235 4.13 2.07 -4.14
CA GLY A 235 5.21 1.89 -3.19
C GLY A 235 5.81 3.19 -2.64
N ARG A 236 5.21 4.36 -2.92
CA ARG A 236 5.63 5.61 -2.29
C ARG A 236 5.28 5.59 -0.81
N VAL A 237 6.26 5.84 0.04
CA VAL A 237 6.10 5.92 1.48
C VAL A 237 5.76 7.35 1.89
N TYR A 238 4.70 7.53 2.65
CA TYR A 238 4.23 8.82 3.17
C TYR A 238 4.57 9.02 4.63
N LYS A 239 4.47 7.94 5.43
CA LYS A 239 4.84 7.92 6.84
C LYS A 239 5.39 6.55 7.22
N GLU A 240 6.26 6.53 8.20
CA GLU A 240 6.80 5.31 8.78
C GLU A 240 6.93 5.48 10.28
N TYR A 241 6.39 4.51 11.01
CA TYR A 241 6.44 4.46 12.47
C TYR A 241 7.25 3.24 12.89
N GLY A 242 8.29 3.46 13.68
CA GLY A 242 9.04 2.39 14.34
C GLY A 242 8.55 2.18 15.76
N PHE A 243 8.42 0.93 16.15
CA PHE A 243 8.04 0.52 17.49
C PHE A 243 9.18 -0.22 18.15
N ALA A 244 9.40 0.05 19.43
CA ALA A 244 10.37 -0.67 20.23
C ALA A 244 9.81 -0.93 21.62
N ASN A 245 10.12 -2.10 22.18
CA ASN A 245 9.85 -2.41 23.54
C ASN A 245 11.07 -2.04 24.41
N LYS A 246 10.91 -1.09 25.33
CA LYS A 246 12.01 -0.62 26.18
C LYS A 246 12.47 -1.67 27.18
N THR A 247 11.61 -2.63 27.52
CA THR A 247 11.96 -3.71 28.47
C THR A 247 12.81 -4.80 27.80
N SER A 248 12.69 -5.01 26.51
CA SER A 248 13.52 -5.99 25.79
C SER A 248 14.99 -5.61 25.71
N SER A 249 15.33 -4.33 25.87
CA SER A 249 16.73 -3.88 25.96
C SER A 249 17.41 -4.28 27.27
N THR A 250 16.66 -4.70 28.28
CA THR A 250 17.18 -5.20 29.57
C THR A 250 17.45 -6.70 29.57
N ASP A 251 16.86 -7.46 28.63
CA ASP A 251 17.02 -8.91 28.51
C ASP A 251 18.10 -9.30 27.47
N GLY A 252 19.22 -8.59 27.47
CA GLY A 252 20.35 -8.90 26.57
C GLY A 252 20.24 -8.31 25.16
N GLY A 253 19.36 -7.32 24.95
CA GLY A 253 19.32 -6.52 23.70
C GLY A 253 18.63 -7.18 22.53
N VAL A 254 17.83 -8.21 22.74
CA VAL A 254 17.04 -8.84 21.67
C VAL A 254 15.82 -7.97 21.36
N GLU A 255 15.79 -7.40 20.18
CA GLU A 255 14.62 -6.68 19.68
C GLU A 255 13.47 -7.68 19.42
N THR A 256 12.29 -7.39 19.94
CA THR A 256 11.09 -8.24 19.77
C THR A 256 10.01 -7.51 18.98
N THR A 257 9.15 -8.26 18.29
CA THR A 257 7.99 -7.70 17.62
C THR A 257 7.01 -7.14 18.66
N VAL A 258 6.66 -5.86 18.50
CA VAL A 258 5.81 -5.11 19.42
C VAL A 258 4.37 -5.05 18.93
N ILE A 259 4.19 -4.68 17.65
CA ILE A 259 2.87 -4.53 17.03
C ILE A 259 2.43 -5.85 16.39
N HIS A 260 1.18 -6.23 16.56
CA HIS A 260 0.66 -7.50 16.05
C HIS A 260 -0.83 -7.43 15.70
N HIS A 261 -1.25 -8.35 14.83
CA HIS A 261 -2.60 -8.70 14.43
C HIS A 261 -3.42 -7.61 13.75
N ASP A 262 -3.70 -6.47 14.41
CA ASP A 262 -4.70 -5.55 13.87
C ASP A 262 -4.39 -4.08 14.14
N LEU A 263 -4.89 -3.23 13.26
CA LEU A 263 -4.93 -1.78 13.45
C LEU A 263 -6.18 -1.20 12.78
N VAL A 264 -6.68 -0.10 13.32
CA VAL A 264 -7.91 0.55 12.87
C VAL A 264 -7.68 2.05 12.74
N GLU A 265 -8.09 2.63 11.61
CA GLU A 265 -8.15 4.08 11.43
C GLU A 265 -9.30 4.66 12.25
N LEU A 266 -9.01 5.71 13.01
CA LEU A 266 -10.00 6.45 13.79
C LEU A 266 -10.58 7.62 12.97
N PRO A 267 -11.75 8.17 13.36
CA PRO A 267 -12.37 9.30 12.65
C PRO A 267 -11.48 10.55 12.53
N ASN A 268 -10.53 10.74 13.45
CA ASN A 268 -9.55 11.84 13.41
C ASN A 268 -8.28 11.49 12.62
N HIS A 269 -8.28 10.37 11.86
CA HIS A 269 -7.16 9.84 11.10
C HIS A 269 -5.94 9.39 11.93
N ASN A 270 -6.08 9.31 13.25
CA ASN A 270 -5.18 8.53 14.08
C ASN A 270 -5.49 7.04 13.91
N PHE A 271 -4.68 6.18 14.47
CA PHE A 271 -4.95 4.74 14.46
C PHE A 271 -4.80 4.13 15.85
N LEU A 272 -5.52 3.05 16.06
CA LEU A 272 -5.30 2.13 17.18
C LEU A 272 -4.64 0.87 16.63
N ALA A 273 -3.68 0.35 17.35
CA ALA A 273 -3.01 -0.91 17.01
C ALA A 273 -2.93 -1.82 18.22
N THR A 274 -3.02 -3.12 18.00
CA THR A 274 -2.74 -4.11 19.04
C THR A 274 -1.23 -4.27 19.19
N VAL A 275 -0.74 -4.18 20.42
CA VAL A 275 0.70 -4.23 20.72
C VAL A 275 0.98 -5.08 21.94
N SER A 276 2.19 -5.64 22.01
CA SER A 276 2.77 -6.24 23.20
C SER A 276 3.67 -5.22 23.88
N ASP A 277 3.37 -4.86 25.11
CA ASP A 277 4.16 -3.90 25.86
C ASP A 277 5.31 -4.54 26.67
N GLY A 278 5.52 -5.86 26.51
CA GLY A 278 6.54 -6.61 27.22
C GLY A 278 6.25 -6.82 28.72
N SER A 279 5.03 -6.53 29.16
CA SER A 279 4.60 -6.80 30.52
C SER A 279 4.36 -8.30 30.75
N LYS A 280 4.12 -8.66 32.01
CA LYS A 280 3.76 -10.05 32.37
C LYS A 280 2.44 -10.52 31.73
N TYR A 281 1.59 -9.60 31.29
CA TYR A 281 0.37 -9.89 30.56
C TYR A 281 0.70 -9.90 29.06
N LYS A 282 0.69 -11.10 28.48
CA LYS A 282 0.91 -11.25 27.05
C LYS A 282 -0.35 -10.77 26.30
N GLU A 283 -0.13 -9.85 25.38
CA GLU A 283 -1.03 -9.49 24.30
C GLU A 283 -2.14 -8.48 24.66
N ASP A 284 -2.55 -7.72 23.65
CA ASP A 284 -3.72 -6.85 23.55
C ASP A 284 -3.72 -5.57 24.41
N THR A 285 -2.58 -4.91 24.45
CA THR A 285 -2.53 -3.49 24.83
C THR A 285 -2.89 -2.63 23.60
N LEU A 286 -3.81 -1.69 23.77
CA LEU A 286 -4.22 -0.73 22.74
C LEU A 286 -3.58 0.63 23.00
#